data_a9938b68708ee88143dfb7da15d03d16
#
_entry.id   a9938b68708ee88143dfb7da15d03d16
#
_cell.length_a   1.000
_cell.length_b   1.000
_cell.length_c   1.000
_cell.angle_alpha   90.00
_cell.angle_beta   90.00
_cell.angle_gamma   90.00
#
_symmetry.space_group_name_H-M   'P 1'
#
loop_
_entity.id
_entity.type
_entity.pdbx_description
1 polymer ?
#
loop_
_entity_poly.entity_id
_entity_poly.type
_entity_poly.pdbx_seq_one_letter_code
_entity_poly.pdbx_strand_id
1 'polypeptide(L)'
;MAFLYGFGFAAALVLVVLLTPFVMKMAHAVGAVDHPNERKVHTRIMPRLGGLAIFLAFAGAFVAVSPVFGLIDTDMKGNTVWGILIGGAIIVLTGALDDRFDLKPKYKLLGILAAAIVVVAFDMKVEFITIPFAGTGHSLTDWLSIPITIFWIVGVTNAINLIDGLDGLAAGVSAISVGTILVLAAMMGNVTVILLCALLLGSTIGFLFFNFHPAKIFMGDSGALFLGFAIATLSILGFKQATLVSFVIPLFVIAVPFSDTVFAIIRRKWNGKPWNAADKNHLHHCLMRLGLSHRQTVLAIYGLSMAFSLLAILLSNAAQWVTVIAVVVVVFLVEIGAELIGVMHRKKKPVLSFVRWLMQAK
;
A
#
# COMPACT_ATOMS: atom_id res chain seq x y z
N MET A 1 -11.20 18.66 17.71
CA MET A 1 -10.66 17.42 17.08
C MET A 1 -9.99 17.69 15.73
N ALA A 2 -10.66 18.29 14.72
CA ALA A 2 -10.05 18.54 13.40
C ALA A 2 -8.70 19.29 13.46
N PHE A 3 -8.59 20.32 14.30
CA PHE A 3 -7.33 21.04 14.53
C PHE A 3 -6.18 20.14 15.00
N LEU A 4 -6.47 19.18 15.90
CA LEU A 4 -5.46 18.26 16.41
C LEU A 4 -4.96 17.26 15.35
N TYR A 5 -5.86 16.78 14.48
CA TYR A 5 -5.45 15.94 13.35
C TYR A 5 -4.57 16.72 12.35
N GLY A 6 -4.95 17.98 12.07
CA GLY A 6 -4.14 18.87 11.23
C GLY A 6 -2.77 19.17 11.84
N PHE A 7 -2.70 19.36 13.16
CA PHE A 7 -1.45 19.52 13.89
C PHE A 7 -0.58 18.26 13.81
N GLY A 8 -1.16 17.07 14.03
CA GLY A 8 -0.43 15.81 13.90
C GLY A 8 0.13 15.61 12.49
N PHE A 9 -0.68 15.85 11.44
CA PHE A 9 -0.24 15.82 10.06
C PHE A 9 0.95 16.76 9.82
N ALA A 10 0.84 18.02 10.25
CA ALA A 10 1.89 19.03 10.08
C ALA A 10 3.16 18.65 10.85
N ALA A 11 3.04 18.14 12.07
CA ALA A 11 4.18 17.67 12.88
C ALA A 11 4.92 16.53 12.18
N ALA A 12 4.21 15.51 11.66
CA ALA A 12 4.81 14.41 10.93
C ALA A 12 5.47 14.87 9.62
N LEU A 13 4.85 15.82 8.90
CA LEU A 13 5.39 16.40 7.68
C LEU A 13 6.68 17.17 7.96
N VAL A 14 6.70 18.01 8.99
CA VAL A 14 7.91 18.76 9.35
C VAL A 14 9.01 17.80 9.81
N LEU A 15 8.68 16.81 10.65
CA LEU A 15 9.65 15.83 11.12
C LEU A 15 10.31 15.07 9.97
N VAL A 16 9.55 14.57 8.99
CA VAL A 16 10.14 13.83 7.86
C VAL A 16 11.02 14.73 7.00
N VAL A 17 10.63 15.99 6.78
CA VAL A 17 11.43 16.95 6.03
C VAL A 17 12.78 17.21 6.72
N LEU A 18 12.78 17.31 8.06
CA LEU A 18 14.01 17.49 8.84
C LEU A 18 14.86 16.21 8.91
N LEU A 19 14.22 15.04 9.04
CA LEU A 19 14.93 13.76 9.17
C LEU A 19 15.50 13.26 7.85
N THR A 20 14.86 13.51 6.72
CA THR A 20 15.27 12.96 5.42
C THR A 20 16.72 13.32 5.04
N PRO A 21 17.19 14.58 5.15
CA PRO A 21 18.60 14.90 4.87
C PRO A 21 19.60 14.17 5.77
N PHE A 22 19.23 13.93 7.04
CA PHE A 22 20.04 13.17 7.98
C PHE A 22 20.09 11.69 7.58
N VAL A 23 18.95 11.09 7.24
CA VAL A 23 18.86 9.70 6.75
C VAL A 23 19.63 9.52 5.45
N MET A 24 19.64 10.51 4.55
CA MET A 24 20.46 10.48 3.32
C MET A 24 21.95 10.34 3.66
N LYS A 25 22.46 11.14 4.60
CA LYS A 25 23.86 11.05 5.06
C LYS A 25 24.16 9.70 5.71
N MET A 26 23.24 9.21 6.55
CA MET A 26 23.36 7.91 7.19
C MET A 26 23.38 6.77 6.16
N ALA A 27 22.51 6.81 5.14
CA ALA A 27 22.47 5.80 4.07
C ALA A 27 23.82 5.72 3.33
N HIS A 28 24.45 6.85 3.04
CA HIS A 28 25.81 6.87 2.46
C HIS A 28 26.85 6.29 3.42
N ALA A 29 26.80 6.63 4.71
CA ALA A 29 27.76 6.16 5.70
C ALA A 29 27.69 4.64 5.92
N VAL A 30 26.46 4.06 5.94
CA VAL A 30 26.29 2.61 6.11
C VAL A 30 26.36 1.84 4.78
N GLY A 31 26.45 2.55 3.64
CA GLY A 31 26.53 1.95 2.31
C GLY A 31 25.19 1.35 1.82
N ALA A 32 24.06 1.82 2.34
CA ALA A 32 22.73 1.51 1.82
C ALA A 32 22.39 2.44 0.63
N VAL A 33 23.08 2.22 -0.48
CA VAL A 33 23.02 3.06 -1.68
C VAL A 33 22.83 2.24 -2.93
N ASP A 34 22.19 2.82 -3.92
CA ASP A 34 22.02 2.24 -5.24
C ASP A 34 23.05 2.83 -6.21
N HIS A 35 23.89 1.94 -6.77
CA HIS A 35 24.88 2.33 -7.76
C HIS A 35 24.27 2.34 -9.15
N PRO A 36 24.60 3.36 -9.98
CA PRO A 36 24.18 3.38 -11.38
C PRO A 36 24.77 2.19 -12.14
N ASN A 37 23.95 1.57 -13.00
CA ASN A 37 24.39 0.56 -13.96
C ASN A 37 23.64 0.75 -15.28
N GLU A 38 24.07 0.08 -16.35
CA GLU A 38 23.50 0.19 -17.70
C GLU A 38 21.99 -0.13 -17.78
N ARG A 39 21.40 -0.73 -16.74
CA ARG A 39 19.97 -1.11 -16.68
C ARG A 39 19.11 -0.13 -15.90
N LYS A 40 19.72 0.86 -15.23
CA LYS A 40 19.05 1.81 -14.33
C LYS A 40 18.95 3.19 -14.97
N VAL A 41 17.89 3.90 -14.63
CA VAL A 41 17.58 5.23 -15.19
C VAL A 41 18.41 6.34 -14.55
N HIS A 42 18.86 6.14 -13.29
CA HIS A 42 19.65 7.15 -12.56
C HIS A 42 21.14 7.08 -12.88
N THR A 43 21.79 8.24 -12.93
CA THR A 43 23.20 8.41 -13.26
C THR A 43 24.09 8.71 -12.06
N ARG A 44 23.49 8.86 -10.87
CA ARG A 44 24.17 9.19 -9.61
C ARG A 44 23.94 8.09 -8.58
N ILE A 45 24.84 7.98 -7.59
CA ILE A 45 24.67 7.10 -6.44
C ILE A 45 23.47 7.63 -5.62
N MET A 46 22.47 6.80 -5.40
CA MET A 46 21.21 7.18 -4.75
C MET A 46 21.07 6.48 -3.39
N PRO A 47 20.84 7.23 -2.28
CA PRO A 47 20.54 6.63 -0.97
C PRO A 47 19.19 5.93 -0.99
N ARG A 48 19.05 4.77 -0.30
CA ARG A 48 17.88 3.88 -0.35
C ARG A 48 17.07 3.79 0.95
N LEU A 49 17.46 4.41 2.05
CA LEU A 49 16.79 4.27 3.36
C LEU A 49 15.62 5.24 3.57
N GLY A 50 14.91 5.65 2.54
CA GLY A 50 13.81 6.62 2.66
C GLY A 50 12.71 6.21 3.63
N GLY A 51 12.42 4.91 3.72
CA GLY A 51 11.43 4.37 4.64
C GLY A 51 11.76 4.59 6.12
N LEU A 52 13.03 4.62 6.48
CA LEU A 52 13.43 4.93 7.85
C LEU A 52 13.03 6.37 8.22
N ALA A 53 13.17 7.34 7.32
CA ALA A 53 12.73 8.71 7.58
C ALA A 53 11.22 8.80 7.75
N ILE A 54 10.44 8.09 6.92
CA ILE A 54 8.97 8.05 7.00
C ILE A 54 8.54 7.45 8.35
N PHE A 55 9.11 6.29 8.73
CA PHE A 55 8.75 5.60 9.96
C PHE A 55 9.12 6.42 11.20
N LEU A 56 10.33 6.97 11.27
CA LEU A 56 10.77 7.77 12.41
C LEU A 56 9.93 9.04 12.57
N ALA A 57 9.52 9.68 11.47
CA ALA A 57 8.63 10.82 11.51
C ALA A 57 7.22 10.44 11.96
N PHE A 58 6.68 9.34 11.46
CA PHE A 58 5.38 8.79 11.88
C PHE A 58 5.38 8.43 13.37
N ALA A 59 6.34 7.62 13.82
CA ALA A 59 6.43 7.17 15.21
C ALA A 59 6.75 8.33 16.17
N GLY A 60 7.67 9.23 15.80
CA GLY A 60 8.01 10.41 16.59
C GLY A 60 6.85 11.38 16.74
N ALA A 61 6.12 11.63 15.65
CA ALA A 61 4.91 12.47 15.70
C ALA A 61 3.81 11.81 16.53
N PHE A 62 3.65 10.47 16.44
CA PHE A 62 2.71 9.75 17.31
C PHE A 62 3.06 9.92 18.77
N VAL A 63 4.30 9.69 19.18
CA VAL A 63 4.74 9.86 20.59
C VAL A 63 4.53 11.30 21.08
N ALA A 64 4.78 12.30 20.22
CA ALA A 64 4.61 13.70 20.58
C ALA A 64 3.13 14.11 20.74
N VAL A 65 2.23 13.52 19.96
CA VAL A 65 0.81 13.94 19.88
C VAL A 65 -0.10 13.04 20.73
N SER A 66 0.24 11.78 20.92
CA SER A 66 -0.59 10.78 21.65
C SER A 66 -1.00 11.19 23.07
N PRO A 67 -0.17 11.87 23.88
CA PRO A 67 -0.60 12.31 25.22
C PRO A 67 -1.76 13.31 25.16
N VAL A 68 -1.79 14.17 24.14
CA VAL A 68 -2.86 15.17 23.94
C VAL A 68 -4.20 14.51 23.61
N PHE A 69 -4.16 13.35 22.97
CA PHE A 69 -5.36 12.58 22.58
C PHE A 69 -5.80 11.57 23.66
N GLY A 70 -5.03 11.39 24.74
CA GLY A 70 -5.29 10.36 25.74
C GLY A 70 -5.25 8.93 25.18
N LEU A 71 -4.53 8.70 24.09
CA LEU A 71 -4.52 7.41 23.37
C LEU A 71 -3.65 6.36 24.07
N ILE A 72 -2.77 6.79 24.98
CA ILE A 72 -1.91 5.89 25.76
C ILE A 72 -2.67 5.34 26.97
N ASP A 73 -3.66 6.08 27.47
CA ASP A 73 -4.38 5.77 28.71
C ASP A 73 -5.72 5.04 28.53
N THR A 74 -6.20 4.87 27.28
CA THR A 74 -7.49 4.23 27.05
C THR A 74 -7.35 2.73 26.82
N ASP A 75 -7.86 1.95 27.74
CA ASP A 75 -7.75 0.49 27.93
C ASP A 75 -8.10 -0.41 26.73
N MET A 76 -8.72 0.10 25.68
CA MET A 76 -9.21 -0.76 24.60
C MET A 76 -8.45 -0.67 23.27
N LYS A 77 -7.70 0.39 23.03
CA LYS A 77 -7.06 0.63 21.71
C LYS A 77 -5.54 0.87 21.80
N GLY A 78 -5.01 1.13 22.99
CA GLY A 78 -3.58 1.38 23.19
C GLY A 78 -2.70 0.19 22.77
N ASN A 79 -3.10 -1.03 23.06
CA ASN A 79 -2.36 -2.23 22.69
C ASN A 79 -2.23 -2.38 21.16
N THR A 80 -3.30 -2.16 20.42
CA THR A 80 -3.32 -2.30 18.95
C THR A 80 -2.36 -1.32 18.25
N VAL A 81 -2.28 -0.08 18.73
CA VAL A 81 -1.36 0.92 18.18
C VAL A 81 0.10 0.53 18.41
N TRP A 82 0.43 -0.02 19.59
CA TRP A 82 1.76 -0.55 19.83
C TRP A 82 2.12 -1.71 18.91
N GLY A 83 1.14 -2.56 18.57
CA GLY A 83 1.31 -3.59 17.54
C GLY A 83 1.73 -3.03 16.19
N ILE A 84 1.12 -1.89 15.76
CA ILE A 84 1.51 -1.20 14.51
C ILE A 84 2.93 -0.62 14.62
N LEU A 85 3.29 0.01 15.73
CA LEU A 85 4.60 0.62 15.89
C LEU A 85 5.71 -0.42 15.97
N ILE A 86 5.54 -1.47 16.75
CA ILE A 86 6.52 -2.55 16.90
C ILE A 86 6.63 -3.35 15.60
N GLY A 87 5.49 -3.74 14.99
CA GLY A 87 5.47 -4.39 13.70
C GLY A 87 6.10 -3.53 12.60
N GLY A 88 5.81 -2.22 12.60
CA GLY A 88 6.43 -1.24 11.71
C GLY A 88 7.95 -1.14 11.89
N ALA A 89 8.44 -1.16 13.13
CA ALA A 89 9.88 -1.17 13.41
C ALA A 89 10.56 -2.44 12.85
N ILE A 90 9.93 -3.62 13.02
CA ILE A 90 10.43 -4.89 12.47
C ILE A 90 10.49 -4.83 10.93
N ILE A 91 9.43 -4.31 10.30
CA ILE A 91 9.37 -4.16 8.83
C ILE A 91 10.45 -3.21 8.32
N VAL A 92 10.59 -2.03 8.95
CA VAL A 92 11.61 -1.05 8.56
C VAL A 92 13.01 -1.60 8.74
N LEU A 93 13.26 -2.31 9.82
CA LEU A 93 14.55 -2.99 10.03
C LEU A 93 14.80 -4.05 8.96
N THR A 94 13.80 -4.88 8.65
CA THR A 94 13.90 -5.89 7.59
C THR A 94 14.22 -5.24 6.24
N GLY A 95 13.50 -4.18 5.88
CA GLY A 95 13.72 -3.46 4.62
C GLY A 95 15.07 -2.72 4.60
N ALA A 96 15.51 -2.14 5.73
CA ALA A 96 16.81 -1.49 5.81
C ALA A 96 17.98 -2.48 5.67
N LEU A 97 17.82 -3.69 6.21
CA LEU A 97 18.78 -4.78 6.00
C LEU A 97 18.77 -5.24 4.53
N ASP A 98 17.60 -5.27 3.88
CA ASP A 98 17.52 -5.55 2.45
C ASP A 98 18.16 -4.45 1.60
N ASP A 99 17.87 -3.19 1.89
CA ASP A 99 18.45 -2.02 1.21
C ASP A 99 19.98 -1.99 1.29
N ARG A 100 20.57 -2.61 2.32
CA ARG A 100 22.04 -2.68 2.52
C ARG A 100 22.67 -3.94 1.99
N PHE A 101 22.01 -5.11 2.13
CA PHE A 101 22.62 -6.42 1.93
C PHE A 101 21.98 -7.25 0.81
N ASP A 102 20.97 -6.74 0.11
CA ASP A 102 20.20 -7.42 -0.93
C ASP A 102 19.76 -8.84 -0.48
N LEU A 103 18.90 -8.89 0.54
CA LEU A 103 18.46 -10.12 1.20
C LEU A 103 17.76 -11.07 0.22
N LYS A 104 17.94 -12.38 0.42
CA LYS A 104 17.14 -13.36 -0.32
C LYS A 104 15.66 -13.21 0.03
N PRO A 105 14.74 -13.41 -0.93
CA PRO A 105 13.28 -13.18 -0.74
C PRO A 105 12.69 -13.90 0.49
N LYS A 106 13.24 -15.05 0.87
CA LYS A 106 12.80 -15.80 2.06
C LYS A 106 13.00 -15.04 3.36
N TYR A 107 14.10 -14.30 3.51
CA TYR A 107 14.36 -13.53 4.74
C TYR A 107 13.47 -12.28 4.81
N LYS A 108 13.21 -11.65 3.68
CA LYS A 108 12.22 -10.57 3.56
C LYS A 108 10.83 -11.05 3.98
N LEU A 109 10.40 -12.20 3.46
CA LEU A 109 9.12 -12.80 3.84
C LEU A 109 9.05 -13.14 5.33
N LEU A 110 10.13 -13.66 5.93
CA LEU A 110 10.17 -13.93 7.38
C LEU A 110 10.01 -12.65 8.20
N GLY A 111 10.63 -11.54 7.80
CA GLY A 111 10.44 -10.24 8.46
C GLY A 111 9.00 -9.74 8.38
N ILE A 112 8.36 -9.87 7.21
CA ILE A 112 6.95 -9.50 7.03
C ILE A 112 6.05 -10.37 7.90
N LEU A 113 6.29 -11.69 7.94
CA LEU A 113 5.54 -12.63 8.79
C LEU A 113 5.72 -12.31 10.28
N ALA A 114 6.95 -12.01 10.72
CA ALA A 114 7.21 -11.63 12.11
C ALA A 114 6.42 -10.37 12.51
N ALA A 115 6.41 -9.35 11.66
CA ALA A 115 5.63 -8.14 11.89
C ALA A 115 4.12 -8.42 11.91
N ALA A 116 3.62 -9.25 11.01
CA ALA A 116 2.20 -9.63 10.97
C ALA A 116 1.80 -10.43 12.24
N ILE A 117 2.66 -11.33 12.72
CA ILE A 117 2.43 -12.08 13.98
C ILE A 117 2.38 -11.13 15.17
N VAL A 118 3.27 -10.12 15.24
CA VAL A 118 3.24 -9.10 16.29
C VAL A 118 1.91 -8.36 16.29
N VAL A 119 1.43 -7.93 15.13
CA VAL A 119 0.14 -7.23 15.00
C VAL A 119 -1.01 -8.09 15.54
N VAL A 120 -1.02 -9.38 15.19
CA VAL A 120 -2.03 -10.34 15.69
C VAL A 120 -1.90 -10.55 17.20
N ALA A 121 -0.68 -10.62 17.74
CA ALA A 121 -0.43 -10.76 19.18
C ALA A 121 -0.91 -9.54 19.98
N PHE A 122 -1.02 -8.36 19.36
CA PHE A 122 -1.64 -7.15 19.92
C PHE A 122 -3.13 -7.02 19.56
N ASP A 123 -3.81 -8.15 19.35
CA ASP A 123 -5.27 -8.29 19.14
C ASP A 123 -5.81 -7.54 17.91
N MET A 124 -4.95 -7.32 16.91
CA MET A 124 -5.39 -6.79 15.62
C MET A 124 -5.63 -7.94 14.65
N LYS A 125 -6.88 -8.26 14.40
CA LYS A 125 -7.29 -9.33 13.47
C LYS A 125 -8.57 -8.96 12.73
N VAL A 126 -8.78 -9.60 11.60
CA VAL A 126 -10.03 -9.50 10.84
C VAL A 126 -11.09 -10.33 11.58
N GLU A 127 -12.07 -9.66 12.19
CA GLU A 127 -13.06 -10.31 13.05
C GLU A 127 -14.32 -10.75 12.28
N PHE A 128 -14.64 -10.04 11.19
CA PHE A 128 -15.87 -10.29 10.43
C PHE A 128 -15.58 -10.38 8.93
N ILE A 129 -16.25 -11.29 8.27
CA ILE A 129 -16.39 -11.31 6.81
C ILE A 129 -17.87 -11.25 6.48
N THR A 130 -18.24 -10.32 5.62
CA THR A 130 -19.60 -10.24 5.08
C THR A 130 -19.64 -10.92 3.73
N ILE A 131 -20.43 -11.98 3.63
CA ILE A 131 -20.73 -12.64 2.36
C ILE A 131 -21.95 -11.93 1.77
N PRO A 132 -21.85 -11.35 0.56
CA PRO A 132 -23.00 -10.71 -0.08
C PRO A 132 -24.22 -11.65 -0.12
N PHE A 133 -25.38 -11.14 0.25
CA PHE A 133 -26.65 -11.86 0.26
C PHE A 133 -26.81 -12.99 1.30
N ALA A 134 -25.81 -13.24 2.16
CA ALA A 134 -25.87 -14.27 3.21
C ALA A 134 -26.38 -13.74 4.57
N GLY A 135 -26.92 -12.54 4.62
CA GLY A 135 -27.42 -11.92 5.85
C GLY A 135 -26.39 -11.08 6.60
N THR A 136 -26.44 -11.08 7.93
CA THR A 136 -25.52 -10.32 8.78
C THR A 136 -24.10 -10.89 8.72
N GLY A 137 -23.08 -10.02 8.87
CA GLY A 137 -21.68 -10.43 8.83
C GLY A 137 -21.37 -11.61 9.78
N HIS A 138 -20.65 -12.59 9.26
CA HIS A 138 -20.24 -13.77 10.05
C HIS A 138 -19.00 -13.44 10.84
N SER A 139 -19.06 -13.62 12.16
CA SER A 139 -17.87 -13.56 13.02
C SER A 139 -16.94 -14.72 12.67
N LEU A 140 -15.66 -14.38 12.46
CA LEU A 140 -14.64 -15.40 12.21
C LEU A 140 -14.12 -15.97 13.53
N THR A 141 -13.99 -17.28 13.58
CA THR A 141 -13.23 -17.94 14.64
C THR A 141 -11.74 -17.67 14.48
N ASP A 142 -10.97 -17.66 15.57
CA ASP A 142 -9.55 -17.30 15.56
C ASP A 142 -8.70 -18.14 14.60
N TRP A 143 -9.03 -19.43 14.42
CA TRP A 143 -8.32 -20.31 13.50
C TRP A 143 -8.41 -19.87 12.03
N LEU A 144 -9.43 -19.09 11.64
CA LEU A 144 -9.60 -18.53 10.30
C LEU A 144 -9.21 -17.06 10.24
N SER A 145 -9.53 -16.30 11.29
CA SER A 145 -9.23 -14.87 11.43
C SER A 145 -7.73 -14.59 11.36
N ILE A 146 -6.92 -15.35 12.10
CA ILE A 146 -5.46 -15.17 12.16
C ILE A 146 -4.78 -15.40 10.80
N PRO A 147 -4.99 -16.54 10.11
CA PRO A 147 -4.42 -16.75 8.78
C PRO A 147 -4.84 -15.70 7.75
N ILE A 148 -6.10 -15.29 7.75
CA ILE A 148 -6.61 -14.25 6.85
C ILE A 148 -5.92 -12.93 7.11
N THR A 149 -5.76 -12.55 8.36
CA THR A 149 -5.07 -11.32 8.77
C THR A 149 -3.62 -11.31 8.31
N ILE A 150 -2.89 -12.41 8.56
CA ILE A 150 -1.49 -12.56 8.14
C ILE A 150 -1.40 -12.51 6.61
N PHE A 151 -2.26 -13.25 5.90
CA PHE A 151 -2.30 -13.26 4.44
C PHE A 151 -2.55 -11.86 3.86
N TRP A 152 -3.48 -11.10 4.46
CA TRP A 152 -3.77 -9.72 4.08
C TRP A 152 -2.56 -8.82 4.25
N ILE A 153 -1.93 -8.83 5.43
CA ILE A 153 -0.75 -8.00 5.71
C ILE A 153 0.39 -8.35 4.76
N VAL A 154 0.70 -9.64 4.57
CA VAL A 154 1.74 -10.11 3.65
C VAL A 154 1.42 -9.71 2.21
N GLY A 155 0.18 -9.88 1.77
CA GLY A 155 -0.26 -9.58 0.41
C GLY A 155 -0.15 -8.10 0.07
N VAL A 156 -0.70 -7.24 0.94
CA VAL A 156 -0.67 -5.78 0.72
C VAL A 156 0.76 -5.24 0.82
N THR A 157 1.55 -5.71 1.79
CA THR A 157 2.95 -5.33 1.94
C THR A 157 3.76 -5.64 0.68
N ASN A 158 3.61 -6.83 0.13
CA ASN A 158 4.28 -7.21 -1.12
C ASN A 158 3.73 -6.45 -2.34
N ALA A 159 2.43 -6.16 -2.39
CA ALA A 159 1.84 -5.42 -3.51
C ALA A 159 2.40 -3.99 -3.61
N ILE A 160 2.53 -3.28 -2.48
CA ILE A 160 3.14 -1.95 -2.45
C ILE A 160 4.64 -2.02 -2.76
N ASN A 161 5.34 -3.04 -2.28
CA ASN A 161 6.76 -3.21 -2.60
C ASN A 161 6.98 -3.47 -4.10
N LEU A 162 6.11 -4.24 -4.77
CA LEU A 162 6.24 -4.53 -6.19
C LEU A 162 5.96 -3.31 -7.10
N ILE A 163 5.16 -2.33 -6.65
CA ILE A 163 4.90 -1.11 -7.43
C ILE A 163 6.02 -0.06 -7.29
N ASP A 164 6.95 -0.22 -6.34
CA ASP A 164 8.06 0.71 -6.10
C ASP A 164 9.16 0.59 -7.17
N GLY A 165 8.80 0.92 -8.40
CA GLY A 165 9.69 0.85 -9.56
C GLY A 165 10.05 2.20 -10.21
N LEU A 166 9.41 3.31 -9.77
CA LEU A 166 9.64 4.66 -10.29
C LEU A 166 9.64 5.68 -9.16
N ASP A 167 10.45 6.76 -9.33
CA ASP A 167 10.52 7.87 -8.37
C ASP A 167 9.14 8.40 -8.00
N GLY A 168 8.81 8.40 -6.72
CA GLY A 168 7.57 8.89 -6.17
C GLY A 168 6.36 7.96 -6.35
N LEU A 169 6.46 6.89 -7.14
CA LEU A 169 5.30 6.07 -7.49
C LEU A 169 4.67 5.42 -6.26
N ALA A 170 5.41 4.63 -5.50
CA ALA A 170 4.88 3.94 -4.32
C ALA A 170 4.49 4.93 -3.21
N ALA A 171 5.28 6.00 -2.99
CA ALA A 171 4.95 7.04 -2.01
C ALA A 171 3.61 7.71 -2.32
N GLY A 172 3.39 8.13 -3.57
CA GLY A 172 2.17 8.83 -3.93
C GLY A 172 0.93 7.92 -3.97
N VAL A 173 1.05 6.69 -4.49
CA VAL A 173 -0.04 5.70 -4.43
C VAL A 173 -0.39 5.38 -2.97
N SER A 174 0.61 5.22 -2.10
CA SER A 174 0.39 5.02 -0.67
C SER A 174 -0.27 6.23 0.00
N ALA A 175 0.14 7.46 -0.35
CA ALA A 175 -0.49 8.68 0.16
C ALA A 175 -1.98 8.77 -0.26
N ILE A 176 -2.31 8.41 -1.50
CA ILE A 176 -3.70 8.34 -1.98
C ILE A 176 -4.47 7.29 -1.19
N SER A 177 -3.92 6.09 -1.00
CA SER A 177 -4.53 5.01 -0.23
C SER A 177 -4.77 5.40 1.23
N VAL A 178 -3.78 5.97 1.90
CA VAL A 178 -3.89 6.44 3.30
C VAL A 178 -4.89 7.58 3.42
N GLY A 179 -4.89 8.52 2.46
CA GLY A 179 -5.88 9.60 2.39
C GLY A 179 -7.31 9.07 2.24
N THR A 180 -7.49 8.02 1.46
CA THR A 180 -8.80 7.35 1.31
C THR A 180 -9.24 6.68 2.60
N ILE A 181 -8.34 5.95 3.29
CA ILE A 181 -8.64 5.34 4.61
C ILE A 181 -8.99 6.43 5.63
N LEU A 182 -8.28 7.57 5.61
CA LEU A 182 -8.57 8.72 6.47
C LEU A 182 -9.99 9.25 6.26
N VAL A 183 -10.40 9.46 5.00
CA VAL A 183 -11.75 9.93 4.68
C VAL A 183 -12.80 8.93 5.15
N LEU A 184 -12.61 7.64 4.86
CA LEU A 184 -13.53 6.59 5.30
C LEU A 184 -13.58 6.47 6.83
N ALA A 185 -12.45 6.56 7.51
CA ALA A 185 -12.38 6.59 8.97
C ALA A 185 -13.10 7.82 9.56
N ALA A 186 -13.01 8.98 8.89
CA ALA A 186 -13.72 10.19 9.30
C ALA A 186 -15.25 10.02 9.16
N MET A 187 -15.71 9.41 8.07
CA MET A 187 -17.13 9.08 7.88
C MET A 187 -17.65 8.10 8.93
N MET A 188 -16.80 7.22 9.45
CA MET A 188 -17.12 6.23 10.49
C MET A 188 -16.87 6.74 11.91
N GLY A 189 -16.31 7.94 12.09
CA GLY A 189 -16.00 8.52 13.40
C GLY A 189 -14.85 7.81 14.15
N ASN A 190 -13.96 7.08 13.45
CA ASN A 190 -12.87 6.33 14.06
C ASN A 190 -11.65 7.22 14.34
N VAL A 191 -11.65 7.88 15.51
CA VAL A 191 -10.64 8.86 15.96
C VAL A 191 -9.21 8.33 15.86
N THR A 192 -8.98 7.10 16.28
CA THR A 192 -7.63 6.49 16.29
C THR A 192 -7.09 6.33 14.88
N VAL A 193 -7.91 5.81 13.95
CA VAL A 193 -7.50 5.61 12.54
C VAL A 193 -7.31 6.95 11.84
N ILE A 194 -8.18 7.94 12.10
CA ILE A 194 -8.01 9.30 11.55
C ILE A 194 -6.65 9.86 11.95
N LEU A 195 -6.27 9.77 13.23
CA LEU A 195 -4.99 10.28 13.69
C LEU A 195 -3.82 9.54 13.05
N LEU A 196 -3.81 8.21 13.10
CA LEU A 196 -2.73 7.41 12.52
C LEU A 196 -2.57 7.66 11.01
N CYS A 197 -3.69 7.76 10.28
CA CYS A 197 -3.67 8.12 8.87
C CYS A 197 -3.15 9.55 8.65
N ALA A 198 -3.53 10.52 9.46
CA ALA A 198 -3.03 11.90 9.34
C ALA A 198 -1.51 11.98 9.55
N LEU A 199 -0.98 11.27 10.56
CA LEU A 199 0.46 11.19 10.83
C LEU A 199 1.22 10.50 9.66
N LEU A 200 0.69 9.38 9.18
CA LEU A 200 1.31 8.64 8.09
C LEU A 200 1.26 9.42 6.77
N LEU A 201 0.14 10.10 6.50
CA LEU A 201 -0.04 10.94 5.33
C LEU A 201 0.94 12.12 5.35
N GLY A 202 1.09 12.79 6.51
CA GLY A 202 2.05 13.89 6.69
C GLY A 202 3.49 13.42 6.43
N SER A 203 3.91 12.31 7.02
CA SER A 203 5.25 11.76 6.82
C SER A 203 5.48 11.31 5.36
N THR A 204 4.47 10.72 4.72
CA THR A 204 4.60 10.26 3.32
C THR A 204 4.64 11.42 2.33
N ILE A 205 3.77 12.43 2.50
CA ILE A 205 3.77 13.63 1.64
C ILE A 205 5.05 14.44 1.82
N GLY A 206 5.51 14.63 3.07
CA GLY A 206 6.77 15.34 3.31
C GLY A 206 7.98 14.61 2.71
N PHE A 207 7.99 13.27 2.75
CA PHE A 207 9.01 12.46 2.08
C PHE A 207 8.94 12.61 0.55
N LEU A 208 7.77 12.73 -0.03
CA LEU A 208 7.56 12.86 -1.48
C LEU A 208 8.26 14.11 -2.05
N PHE A 209 8.51 15.17 -1.27
CA PHE A 209 9.33 16.32 -1.69
C PHE A 209 10.79 15.95 -2.05
N PHE A 210 11.28 14.85 -1.52
CA PHE A 210 12.61 14.33 -1.80
C PHE A 210 12.61 13.15 -2.78
N ASN A 211 11.50 12.43 -2.85
CA ASN A 211 11.37 11.20 -3.63
C ASN A 211 10.68 11.40 -4.98
N PHE A 212 9.92 12.51 -5.20
CA PHE A 212 9.31 12.78 -6.50
C PHE A 212 10.37 13.07 -7.56
N HIS A 213 10.08 12.64 -8.79
CA HIS A 213 11.04 12.71 -9.90
C HIS A 213 11.47 14.14 -10.28
N PRO A 214 12.78 14.45 -10.36
CA PRO A 214 13.94 13.57 -10.12
C PRO A 214 14.20 13.37 -8.63
N ALA A 215 14.23 12.13 -8.17
CA ALA A 215 14.42 11.81 -6.76
C ALA A 215 15.80 12.22 -6.23
N LYS A 216 15.87 12.60 -4.95
CA LYS A 216 17.11 12.83 -4.19
C LYS A 216 17.45 11.64 -3.27
N ILE A 217 16.46 10.83 -2.94
CA ILE A 217 16.54 9.61 -2.15
C ILE A 217 15.47 8.63 -2.64
N PHE A 218 15.82 7.35 -2.74
CA PHE A 218 14.85 6.30 -2.99
C PHE A 218 14.15 5.88 -1.70
N MET A 219 12.89 5.46 -1.84
CA MET A 219 12.12 4.93 -0.73
C MET A 219 12.80 3.70 -0.13
N GLY A 220 13.31 2.82 -0.99
CA GLY A 220 13.91 1.55 -0.63
C GLY A 220 12.87 0.54 -0.14
N ASP A 221 13.33 -0.68 0.10
CA ASP A 221 12.49 -1.72 0.66
C ASP A 221 12.03 -1.40 2.09
N SER A 222 12.85 -0.66 2.85
CA SER A 222 12.46 -0.10 4.16
C SER A 222 11.17 0.71 4.09
N GLY A 223 10.97 1.51 3.03
CA GLY A 223 9.78 2.35 2.88
C GLY A 223 8.62 1.65 2.20
N ALA A 224 8.87 0.94 1.12
CA ALA A 224 7.84 0.24 0.38
C ALA A 224 7.15 -0.84 1.23
N LEU A 225 7.92 -1.63 1.99
CA LEU A 225 7.39 -2.61 2.94
C LEU A 225 6.63 -1.93 4.09
N PHE A 226 7.18 -0.83 4.66
CA PHE A 226 6.51 -0.13 5.76
C PHE A 226 5.18 0.47 5.33
N LEU A 227 5.11 1.17 4.20
CA LEU A 227 3.85 1.74 3.71
C LEU A 227 2.81 0.66 3.41
N GLY A 228 3.22 -0.46 2.79
CA GLY A 228 2.33 -1.58 2.56
C GLY A 228 1.79 -2.19 3.85
N PHE A 229 2.66 -2.42 4.84
CA PHE A 229 2.28 -2.90 6.16
C PHE A 229 1.34 -1.92 6.89
N ALA A 230 1.65 -0.62 6.86
CA ALA A 230 0.83 0.39 7.50
C ALA A 230 -0.55 0.51 6.84
N ILE A 231 -0.65 0.48 5.51
CA ILE A 231 -1.92 0.47 4.78
C ILE A 231 -2.72 -0.78 5.14
N ALA A 232 -2.09 -1.96 5.19
CA ALA A 232 -2.76 -3.20 5.55
C ALA A 232 -3.34 -3.15 6.96
N THR A 233 -2.55 -2.72 7.93
CA THR A 233 -2.96 -2.65 9.34
C THR A 233 -4.00 -1.57 9.58
N LEU A 234 -3.83 -0.38 9.00
CA LEU A 234 -4.82 0.70 9.09
C LEU A 234 -6.16 0.34 8.43
N SER A 235 -6.14 -0.44 7.34
CA SER A 235 -7.36 -0.94 6.73
C SER A 235 -8.09 -1.93 7.63
N ILE A 236 -7.39 -2.86 8.29
CA ILE A 236 -8.00 -3.78 9.26
C ILE A 236 -8.60 -2.99 10.43
N LEU A 237 -7.84 -2.06 11.01
CA LEU A 237 -8.29 -1.27 12.15
C LEU A 237 -9.45 -0.33 11.78
N GLY A 238 -9.43 0.23 10.57
CA GLY A 238 -10.44 1.17 10.07
C GLY A 238 -11.77 0.50 9.76
N PHE A 239 -11.74 -0.72 9.24
CA PHE A 239 -12.94 -1.43 8.76
C PHE A 239 -13.42 -2.54 9.69
N LYS A 240 -12.87 -2.64 10.91
CA LYS A 240 -13.24 -3.65 11.92
C LYS A 240 -14.74 -3.68 12.24
N GLN A 241 -15.46 -2.57 12.04
CA GLN A 241 -16.89 -2.42 12.33
C GLN A 241 -17.77 -2.27 11.08
N ALA A 242 -17.20 -2.32 9.88
CA ALA A 242 -17.95 -2.13 8.63
C ALA A 242 -18.68 -3.41 8.25
N THR A 243 -19.99 -3.42 8.44
CA THR A 243 -20.86 -4.61 8.35
C THR A 243 -21.07 -5.15 6.94
N LEU A 244 -20.78 -4.42 5.88
CA LEU A 244 -21.28 -4.81 4.56
C LEU A 244 -20.22 -5.11 3.49
N VAL A 245 -18.97 -4.64 3.63
CA VAL A 245 -17.99 -4.77 2.53
C VAL A 245 -16.55 -4.80 3.04
N SER A 246 -16.29 -5.49 4.14
CA SER A 246 -15.02 -5.44 4.91
C SER A 246 -13.76 -5.65 4.08
N PHE A 247 -13.80 -6.40 2.98
CA PHE A 247 -12.65 -6.64 2.10
C PHE A 247 -12.71 -5.90 0.76
N VAL A 248 -13.90 -5.58 0.26
CA VAL A 248 -14.04 -4.94 -1.05
C VAL A 248 -13.52 -3.51 -1.02
N ILE A 249 -13.88 -2.73 0.00
CA ILE A 249 -13.40 -1.35 0.14
C ILE A 249 -11.87 -1.28 0.27
N PRO A 250 -11.21 -2.03 1.18
CA PRO A 250 -9.75 -2.12 1.21
C PRO A 250 -9.11 -2.54 -0.11
N LEU A 251 -9.73 -3.47 -0.86
CA LEU A 251 -9.23 -3.86 -2.17
C LEU A 251 -9.29 -2.71 -3.18
N PHE A 252 -10.36 -1.90 -3.18
CA PHE A 252 -10.43 -0.69 -4.02
C PHE A 252 -9.40 0.36 -3.63
N VAL A 253 -9.13 0.54 -2.34
CA VAL A 253 -8.10 1.46 -1.84
C VAL A 253 -6.71 1.14 -2.39
N ILE A 254 -6.40 -0.15 -2.56
CA ILE A 254 -5.13 -0.65 -3.10
C ILE A 254 -5.29 -1.29 -4.49
N ALA A 255 -6.34 -0.98 -5.23
CA ALA A 255 -6.71 -1.69 -6.46
C ALA A 255 -5.57 -1.74 -7.48
N VAL A 256 -4.82 -0.64 -7.63
CA VAL A 256 -3.71 -0.57 -8.61
C VAL A 256 -2.56 -1.50 -8.22
N PRO A 257 -1.92 -1.40 -7.03
CA PRO A 257 -0.86 -2.33 -6.65
C PRO A 257 -1.33 -3.78 -6.55
N PHE A 258 -2.57 -4.01 -6.10
CA PHE A 258 -3.13 -5.34 -6.00
C PHE A 258 -3.34 -5.98 -7.39
N SER A 259 -3.99 -5.29 -8.32
CA SER A 259 -4.21 -5.79 -9.67
C SER A 259 -2.89 -6.05 -10.43
N ASP A 260 -1.91 -5.16 -10.29
CA ASP A 260 -0.59 -5.34 -10.92
C ASP A 260 0.11 -6.61 -10.39
N THR A 261 0.01 -6.87 -9.08
CA THR A 261 0.54 -8.08 -8.45
C THR A 261 -0.19 -9.34 -8.93
N VAL A 262 -1.53 -9.33 -8.96
CA VAL A 262 -2.33 -10.47 -9.43
C VAL A 262 -2.01 -10.78 -10.89
N PHE A 263 -1.97 -9.77 -11.77
CA PHE A 263 -1.59 -9.97 -13.16
C PHE A 263 -0.17 -10.50 -13.32
N ALA A 264 0.77 -10.08 -12.49
CA ALA A 264 2.13 -10.61 -12.51
C ALA A 264 2.16 -12.10 -12.16
N ILE A 265 1.39 -12.54 -11.14
CA ILE A 265 1.29 -13.96 -10.74
C ILE A 265 0.64 -14.78 -11.86
N ILE A 266 -0.50 -14.34 -12.40
CA ILE A 266 -1.23 -15.02 -13.48
C ILE A 266 -0.32 -15.18 -14.70
N ARG A 267 0.36 -14.11 -15.12
CA ARG A 267 1.27 -14.09 -16.26
C ARG A 267 2.46 -15.06 -16.08
N ARG A 268 3.04 -15.12 -14.89
CA ARG A 268 4.12 -16.07 -14.57
C ARG A 268 3.62 -17.51 -14.70
N LYS A 269 2.46 -17.82 -14.13
CA LYS A 269 1.84 -19.15 -14.21
C LYS A 269 1.54 -19.55 -15.66
N TRP A 270 1.00 -18.64 -16.47
CA TRP A 270 0.73 -18.91 -17.88
C TRP A 270 1.98 -19.12 -18.74
N ASN A 271 3.10 -18.52 -18.33
CA ASN A 271 4.39 -18.69 -19.00
C ASN A 271 5.22 -19.85 -18.42
N GLY A 272 4.67 -20.69 -17.55
CA GLY A 272 5.36 -21.81 -16.90
C GLY A 272 6.51 -21.37 -15.98
N LYS A 273 6.51 -20.12 -15.48
CA LYS A 273 7.55 -19.61 -14.60
C LYS A 273 7.12 -19.73 -13.13
N PRO A 274 8.07 -19.89 -12.20
CA PRO A 274 7.79 -19.81 -10.78
C PRO A 274 7.08 -18.50 -10.42
N TRP A 275 6.19 -18.53 -9.43
CA TRP A 275 5.41 -17.36 -8.99
C TRP A 275 6.29 -16.19 -8.50
N ASN A 276 7.51 -16.47 -8.03
CA ASN A 276 8.50 -15.51 -7.53
C ASN A 276 9.56 -15.10 -8.57
N ALA A 277 9.42 -15.51 -9.83
CA ALA A 277 10.36 -15.13 -10.87
C ALA A 277 10.31 -13.60 -11.12
N ALA A 278 11.45 -13.00 -11.47
CA ALA A 278 11.49 -11.58 -11.86
C ALA A 278 10.59 -11.32 -13.07
N ASP A 279 9.83 -10.22 -13.03
CA ASP A 279 8.93 -9.79 -14.09
C ASP A 279 9.20 -8.33 -14.48
N LYS A 280 9.18 -8.05 -15.78
CA LYS A 280 9.39 -6.71 -16.34
C LYS A 280 8.13 -6.16 -17.01
N ASN A 281 6.96 -6.72 -16.73
CA ASN A 281 5.71 -6.33 -17.35
C ASN A 281 4.71 -5.73 -16.33
N HIS A 282 5.21 -5.13 -15.26
CA HIS A 282 4.39 -4.33 -14.36
C HIS A 282 3.79 -3.13 -15.09
N LEU A 283 2.66 -2.61 -14.59
CA LEU A 283 1.87 -1.54 -15.21
C LEU A 283 2.74 -0.35 -15.62
N HIS A 284 3.63 0.12 -14.72
CA HIS A 284 4.51 1.25 -15.00
C HIS A 284 5.46 0.98 -16.18
N HIS A 285 6.02 -0.23 -16.30
CA HIS A 285 6.85 -0.60 -17.46
C HIS A 285 6.06 -0.65 -18.76
N CYS A 286 4.80 -1.08 -18.69
CA CYS A 286 3.93 -1.13 -19.87
C CYS A 286 3.57 0.27 -20.35
N LEU A 287 3.22 1.19 -19.43
CA LEU A 287 2.91 2.58 -19.76
C LEU A 287 4.12 3.32 -20.37
N MET A 288 5.32 3.13 -19.80
CA MET A 288 6.54 3.69 -20.38
C MET A 288 6.83 3.14 -21.78
N ARG A 289 6.56 1.87 -22.04
CA ARG A 289 6.68 1.28 -23.38
C ARG A 289 5.68 1.83 -24.40
N LEU A 290 4.54 2.36 -23.93
CA LEU A 290 3.58 3.08 -24.76
C LEU A 290 4.01 4.52 -25.08
N GLY A 291 5.18 4.95 -24.56
CA GLY A 291 5.76 6.27 -24.87
C GLY A 291 5.54 7.32 -23.79
N LEU A 292 4.93 6.98 -22.64
CA LEU A 292 4.79 7.94 -21.54
C LEU A 292 6.16 8.18 -20.88
N SER A 293 6.44 9.44 -20.57
CA SER A 293 7.61 9.80 -19.76
C SER A 293 7.45 9.29 -18.31
N HIS A 294 8.55 9.28 -17.54
CA HIS A 294 8.55 8.88 -16.13
C HIS A 294 7.43 9.62 -15.34
N ARG A 295 7.40 10.96 -15.41
CA ARG A 295 6.39 11.78 -14.71
C ARG A 295 4.96 11.48 -15.17
N GLN A 296 4.75 11.35 -16.49
CA GLN A 296 3.44 11.04 -17.04
C GLN A 296 2.93 9.68 -16.57
N THR A 297 3.81 8.68 -16.51
CA THR A 297 3.49 7.33 -16.02
C THR A 297 3.05 7.38 -14.55
N VAL A 298 3.82 8.07 -13.70
CA VAL A 298 3.49 8.23 -12.28
C VAL A 298 2.16 8.95 -12.08
N LEU A 299 1.95 10.07 -12.78
CA LEU A 299 0.70 10.84 -12.69
C LEU A 299 -0.51 10.06 -13.24
N ALA A 300 -0.35 9.27 -14.30
CA ALA A 300 -1.41 8.41 -14.83
C ALA A 300 -1.82 7.34 -13.79
N ILE A 301 -0.84 6.73 -13.10
CA ILE A 301 -1.11 5.75 -12.04
C ILE A 301 -1.75 6.43 -10.81
N TYR A 302 -1.34 7.64 -10.45
CA TYR A 302 -2.02 8.43 -9.41
C TYR A 302 -3.48 8.71 -9.76
N GLY A 303 -3.75 9.14 -11.01
CA GLY A 303 -5.11 9.36 -11.49
C GLY A 303 -5.98 8.10 -11.40
N LEU A 304 -5.42 6.96 -11.81
CA LEU A 304 -6.11 5.68 -11.69
C LEU A 304 -6.35 5.28 -10.22
N SER A 305 -5.36 5.48 -9.34
CA SER A 305 -5.52 5.23 -7.90
C SER A 305 -6.56 6.14 -7.27
N MET A 306 -6.61 7.42 -7.65
CA MET A 306 -7.66 8.36 -7.20
C MET A 306 -9.06 7.94 -7.67
N ALA A 307 -9.20 7.46 -8.90
CA ALA A 307 -10.48 6.97 -9.42
C ALA A 307 -10.99 5.77 -8.61
N PHE A 308 -10.14 4.80 -8.30
CA PHE A 308 -10.49 3.68 -7.42
C PHE A 308 -10.80 4.13 -5.99
N SER A 309 -10.04 5.09 -5.47
CA SER A 309 -10.26 5.69 -4.14
C SER A 309 -11.63 6.36 -4.04
N LEU A 310 -11.99 7.15 -5.06
CA LEU A 310 -13.29 7.79 -5.13
C LEU A 310 -14.41 6.74 -5.18
N LEU A 311 -14.22 5.69 -5.98
CA LEU A 311 -15.16 4.58 -6.06
C LEU A 311 -15.31 3.86 -4.71
N ALA A 312 -14.21 3.62 -3.97
CA ALA A 312 -14.24 3.06 -2.62
C ALA A 312 -15.09 3.91 -1.67
N ILE A 313 -14.93 5.23 -1.70
CA ILE A 313 -15.70 6.18 -0.88
C ILE A 313 -17.19 6.14 -1.28
N LEU A 314 -17.51 6.17 -2.57
CA LEU A 314 -18.90 6.11 -3.05
C LEU A 314 -19.59 4.80 -2.67
N LEU A 315 -18.86 3.68 -2.73
CA LEU A 315 -19.40 2.36 -2.42
C LEU A 315 -19.50 2.09 -0.91
N SER A 316 -18.83 2.88 -0.07
CA SER A 316 -18.85 2.66 1.39
C SER A 316 -20.24 2.72 2.03
N ASN A 317 -21.15 3.50 1.45
CA ASN A 317 -22.56 3.62 1.87
C ASN A 317 -23.55 3.04 0.87
N ALA A 318 -23.08 2.35 -0.18
CA ALA A 318 -23.95 1.81 -1.20
C ALA A 318 -24.64 0.51 -0.74
N ALA A 319 -25.80 0.21 -1.33
CA ALA A 319 -26.47 -1.06 -1.13
C ALA A 319 -25.60 -2.23 -1.65
N GLN A 320 -25.69 -3.40 -1.00
CA GLN A 320 -24.85 -4.57 -1.33
C GLN A 320 -24.87 -4.93 -2.82
N TRP A 321 -26.06 -4.95 -3.43
CA TRP A 321 -26.20 -5.30 -4.84
C TRP A 321 -25.51 -4.30 -5.77
N VAL A 322 -25.49 -2.99 -5.43
CA VAL A 322 -24.75 -1.96 -6.16
C VAL A 322 -23.25 -2.24 -6.09
N THR A 323 -22.76 -2.57 -4.91
CA THR A 323 -21.33 -2.91 -4.70
C THR A 323 -20.92 -4.14 -5.50
N VAL A 324 -21.75 -5.20 -5.51
CA VAL A 324 -21.46 -6.42 -6.29
C VAL A 324 -21.41 -6.10 -7.79
N ILE A 325 -22.38 -5.34 -8.31
CA ILE A 325 -22.39 -4.93 -9.73
C ILE A 325 -21.16 -4.09 -10.03
N ALA A 326 -20.82 -3.11 -9.17
CA ALA A 326 -19.65 -2.26 -9.35
C ALA A 326 -18.34 -3.09 -9.38
N VAL A 327 -18.18 -4.07 -8.49
CA VAL A 327 -17.03 -4.99 -8.49
C VAL A 327 -16.94 -5.74 -9.83
N VAL A 328 -18.02 -6.33 -10.31
CA VAL A 328 -18.03 -7.07 -11.58
C VAL A 328 -17.65 -6.16 -12.75
N VAL A 329 -18.25 -4.96 -12.83
CA VAL A 329 -17.93 -3.98 -13.87
C VAL A 329 -16.47 -3.55 -13.80
N VAL A 330 -15.97 -3.25 -12.61
CA VAL A 330 -14.56 -2.81 -12.42
C VAL A 330 -13.58 -3.92 -12.78
N VAL A 331 -13.81 -5.16 -12.34
CA VAL A 331 -12.95 -6.30 -12.72
C VAL A 331 -12.91 -6.45 -14.24
N PHE A 332 -14.05 -6.32 -14.91
CA PHE A 332 -14.13 -6.40 -16.36
C PHE A 332 -13.38 -5.24 -17.04
N LEU A 333 -13.54 -4.00 -16.56
CA LEU A 333 -12.83 -2.84 -17.08
C LEU A 333 -11.32 -2.91 -16.86
N VAL A 334 -10.89 -3.39 -15.68
CA VAL A 334 -9.47 -3.59 -15.37
C VAL A 334 -8.86 -4.64 -16.28
N GLU A 335 -9.58 -5.74 -16.55
CA GLU A 335 -9.11 -6.78 -17.47
C GLU A 335 -8.98 -6.26 -18.91
N ILE A 336 -9.99 -5.53 -19.41
CA ILE A 336 -9.92 -4.88 -20.72
C ILE A 336 -8.72 -3.91 -20.78
N GLY A 337 -8.55 -3.08 -19.76
CA GLY A 337 -7.42 -2.15 -19.67
C GLY A 337 -6.07 -2.87 -19.69
N ALA A 338 -5.94 -3.96 -18.93
CA ALA A 338 -4.74 -4.78 -18.87
C ALA A 338 -4.40 -5.44 -20.23
N GLU A 339 -5.43 -5.89 -20.96
CA GLU A 339 -5.26 -6.42 -22.31
C GLU A 339 -4.88 -5.33 -23.33
N LEU A 340 -5.47 -4.13 -23.25
CA LEU A 340 -5.16 -3.00 -24.12
C LEU A 340 -3.73 -2.51 -23.94
N ILE A 341 -3.31 -2.31 -22.68
CA ILE A 341 -1.97 -1.86 -22.31
C ILE A 341 -0.91 -2.96 -22.52
N GLY A 342 -1.34 -4.24 -22.61
CA GLY A 342 -0.46 -5.39 -22.81
C GLY A 342 0.23 -5.85 -21.52
N VAL A 343 -0.41 -5.61 -20.36
CA VAL A 343 0.03 -6.10 -19.05
C VAL A 343 -0.07 -7.62 -18.98
N MET A 344 -1.16 -8.23 -19.48
CA MET A 344 -1.41 -9.67 -19.39
C MET A 344 -0.59 -10.48 -20.40
N HIS A 345 -0.83 -10.29 -21.69
CA HIS A 345 -0.12 -10.99 -22.76
C HIS A 345 -0.25 -10.23 -24.06
N ARG A 346 0.87 -10.10 -24.84
CA ARG A 346 0.82 -9.37 -26.13
C ARG A 346 -0.03 -10.06 -27.20
N LYS A 347 -0.08 -11.41 -27.19
CA LYS A 347 -0.73 -12.20 -28.25
C LYS A 347 -2.12 -12.75 -27.88
N LYS A 348 -2.40 -13.00 -26.59
CA LYS A 348 -3.69 -13.54 -26.16
C LYS A 348 -4.49 -12.43 -25.48
N LYS A 349 -5.61 -12.06 -26.08
CA LYS A 349 -6.55 -11.02 -25.59
C LYS A 349 -7.95 -11.61 -25.50
N PRO A 350 -8.22 -12.51 -24.53
CA PRO A 350 -9.45 -13.30 -24.50
C PRO A 350 -10.69 -12.41 -24.36
N VAL A 351 -10.66 -11.39 -23.50
CA VAL A 351 -11.82 -10.52 -23.26
C VAL A 351 -12.08 -9.62 -24.47
N LEU A 352 -11.04 -8.99 -25.05
CA LEU A 352 -11.18 -8.19 -26.25
C LEU A 352 -11.62 -9.02 -27.46
N SER A 353 -11.19 -10.28 -27.55
CA SER A 353 -11.64 -11.19 -28.59
C SER A 353 -13.12 -11.53 -28.43
N PHE A 354 -13.57 -11.77 -27.19
CA PHE A 354 -14.97 -12.01 -26.87
C PHE A 354 -15.85 -10.78 -27.15
N VAL A 355 -15.42 -9.60 -26.75
CA VAL A 355 -16.13 -8.34 -27.05
C VAL A 355 -16.25 -8.09 -28.54
N ARG A 356 -15.17 -8.33 -29.32
CA ARG A 356 -15.23 -8.22 -30.80
C ARG A 356 -16.18 -9.23 -31.42
N TRP A 357 -16.20 -10.46 -30.92
CA TRP A 357 -17.14 -11.49 -31.38
C TRP A 357 -18.61 -11.06 -31.14
N LEU A 358 -18.92 -10.52 -29.95
CA LEU A 358 -20.27 -9.98 -29.64
C LEU A 358 -20.66 -8.82 -30.56
N MET A 359 -19.71 -7.93 -30.92
CA MET A 359 -19.98 -6.80 -31.83
C MET A 359 -20.13 -7.24 -33.29
N GLN A 360 -19.54 -8.36 -33.68
CA GLN A 360 -19.65 -8.92 -35.04
C GLN A 360 -20.88 -9.84 -35.20
N ALA A 361 -21.49 -10.27 -34.10
CA ALA A 361 -22.70 -11.09 -34.09
C ALA A 361 -23.99 -10.28 -34.23
N LYS A 362 -23.88 -8.98 -34.46
CA LYS A 362 -24.97 -8.07 -34.86
C LYS A 362 -24.86 -7.75 -36.35
#